data_1d0f948d00f5df831868dcaa7dd31921
#
_entry.id   1d0f948d00f5df831868dcaa7dd31921
#
_cell.length_a   1.000
_cell.length_b   1.000
_cell.length_c   1.000
_cell.angle_alpha   90.00
_cell.angle_beta   90.00
_cell.angle_gamma   90.00
#
_symmetry.space_group_name_H-M   'P 1'
#
loop_
_entity.id
_entity.type
_entity.pdbx_description
1 polymer ?
#
loop_
_entity_poly.entity_id
_entity_poly.type
_entity_poly.pdbx_seq_one_letter_code
_entity_poly.pdbx_strand_id
1 'polypeptide(L)'
;MLKNLPVKKLVHGDLTIEGYSRAAVQTYWRIPELKLGFDLGAHPWGFMGTPTWFISHTHLDHIAALPVYVARRRMMKMEPPTIYMPESAIEMMERLLQCFSRLDQGRLPCKLIPVAAGDEIELSRELVVTTAAMKHRVKSVGYCVWRRRSKLKSEYRDHTGDQIRDLRLSGVDVS
;
A
#
# COMPACT_ATOMS: atom_id res chain seq x y z
N MET A 1 -30.30 -6.70 6.96
CA MET A 1 -29.37 -6.63 5.81
C MET A 1 -28.20 -5.72 6.19
N LEU A 2 -27.01 -6.27 6.40
CA LEU A 2 -25.82 -5.45 6.60
C LEU A 2 -25.56 -4.70 5.28
N LYS A 3 -25.71 -3.37 5.30
CA LYS A 3 -25.33 -2.56 4.14
C LYS A 3 -23.82 -2.73 3.92
N ASN A 4 -23.43 -3.14 2.72
CA ASN A 4 -22.02 -3.17 2.35
C ASN A 4 -21.38 -1.79 2.59
N LEU A 5 -20.10 -1.80 3.00
CA LEU A 5 -19.34 -0.55 3.09
C LEU A 5 -19.37 0.18 1.74
N PRO A 6 -19.54 1.51 1.72
CA PRO A 6 -19.61 2.26 0.47
C PRO A 6 -18.26 2.19 -0.27
N VAL A 7 -18.31 1.93 -1.57
CA VAL A 7 -17.13 1.98 -2.44
C VAL A 7 -17.46 2.83 -3.66
N LYS A 8 -16.74 3.92 -3.80
CA LYS A 8 -16.71 4.72 -5.03
C LYS A 8 -15.60 4.20 -5.92
N LYS A 9 -15.77 4.35 -7.22
CA LYS A 9 -14.81 3.88 -8.24
C LYS A 9 -14.53 4.98 -9.24
N LEU A 10 -13.25 5.22 -9.50
CA LEU A 10 -12.73 6.09 -10.54
C LEU A 10 -11.76 5.29 -11.39
N VAL A 11 -11.92 5.34 -12.71
CA VAL A 11 -10.99 4.73 -13.67
C VAL A 11 -10.18 5.84 -14.33
N HIS A 12 -8.87 5.69 -14.35
CA HIS A 12 -7.97 6.59 -15.04
C HIS A 12 -6.88 5.78 -15.77
N GLY A 13 -6.92 5.81 -17.11
CA GLY A 13 -6.05 4.97 -17.93
C GLY A 13 -6.27 3.48 -17.65
N ASP A 14 -5.20 2.80 -17.30
CA ASP A 14 -5.17 1.38 -16.92
C ASP A 14 -5.35 1.13 -15.41
N LEU A 15 -5.62 2.17 -14.64
CA LEU A 15 -5.75 2.08 -13.19
C LEU A 15 -7.19 2.33 -12.73
N THR A 16 -7.58 1.58 -11.71
CA THR A 16 -8.81 1.78 -10.96
C THR A 16 -8.49 2.27 -9.55
N ILE A 17 -9.07 3.39 -9.16
CA ILE A 17 -9.03 3.88 -7.78
C ILE A 17 -10.40 3.59 -7.17
N GLU A 18 -10.45 2.75 -6.17
CA GLU A 18 -11.70 2.40 -5.51
C GLU A 18 -11.59 2.49 -4.00
N GLY A 19 -12.63 3.03 -3.37
CA GLY A 19 -12.65 3.24 -1.94
C GLY A 19 -13.66 4.29 -1.52
N TYR A 20 -13.49 4.82 -0.33
CA TYR A 20 -14.37 5.82 0.24
C TYR A 20 -13.65 6.63 1.29
N SER A 21 -13.99 7.91 1.40
CA SER A 21 -13.56 8.76 2.50
C SER A 21 -14.70 9.64 2.97
N ARG A 22 -14.89 9.64 4.29
CA ARG A 22 -15.75 10.58 5.01
C ARG A 22 -15.05 10.94 6.31
N ALA A 23 -14.63 12.19 6.44
CA ALA A 23 -13.90 12.69 7.60
C ALA A 23 -14.55 12.28 8.92
N ALA A 24 -13.75 11.90 9.90
CA ALA A 24 -14.12 11.42 11.22
C ALA A 24 -15.00 10.13 11.23
N VAL A 25 -15.25 9.52 10.08
CA VAL A 25 -16.06 8.30 9.97
C VAL A 25 -15.22 7.13 9.49
N GLN A 26 -14.71 7.22 8.26
CA GLN A 26 -13.88 6.14 7.67
C GLN A 26 -13.18 6.61 6.39
N THR A 27 -11.95 6.16 6.20
CA THR A 27 -11.16 6.38 4.99
C THR A 27 -10.43 5.10 4.62
N TYR A 28 -10.60 4.64 3.38
CA TYR A 28 -9.90 3.51 2.80
C TYR A 28 -9.96 3.59 1.28
N TRP A 29 -8.82 3.40 0.63
CA TRP A 29 -8.68 3.39 -0.81
C TRP A 29 -7.78 2.25 -1.25
N ARG A 30 -7.95 1.76 -2.49
CA ARG A 30 -6.99 0.84 -3.11
C ARG A 30 -6.86 1.09 -4.60
N ILE A 31 -5.76 0.62 -5.15
CA ILE A 31 -5.51 0.50 -6.58
C ILE A 31 -5.28 -1.00 -6.84
N PRO A 32 -6.30 -1.75 -7.28
CA PRO A 32 -6.24 -3.21 -7.41
C PRO A 32 -5.11 -3.68 -8.31
N GLU A 33 -4.89 -3.01 -9.45
CA GLU A 33 -3.87 -3.36 -10.45
C GLU A 33 -2.45 -3.29 -9.89
N LEU A 34 -2.23 -2.39 -8.92
CA LEU A 34 -0.95 -2.24 -8.23
C LEU A 34 -0.88 -3.04 -6.92
N LYS A 35 -2.00 -3.64 -6.49
CA LYS A 35 -2.15 -4.32 -5.19
C LYS A 35 -1.80 -3.42 -3.99
N LEU A 36 -2.04 -2.12 -4.11
CA LEU A 36 -1.78 -1.12 -3.09
C LEU A 36 -3.08 -0.62 -2.47
N GLY A 37 -3.05 -0.37 -1.16
CA GLY A 37 -4.11 0.27 -0.41
C GLY A 37 -3.61 1.46 0.38
N PHE A 38 -4.53 2.39 0.68
CA PHE A 38 -4.26 3.61 1.43
C PHE A 38 -5.32 3.77 2.51
N ASP A 39 -4.87 3.85 3.75
CA ASP A 39 -5.66 3.93 4.96
C ASP A 39 -6.59 2.71 5.20
N LEU A 40 -6.82 2.39 6.44
CA LEU A 40 -7.60 1.27 6.93
C LEU A 40 -8.62 1.71 8.00
N GLY A 41 -9.31 2.83 7.75
CA GLY A 41 -10.37 3.30 8.65
C GLY A 41 -11.62 2.40 8.62
N ALA A 42 -11.86 1.74 7.49
CA ALA A 42 -12.74 0.59 7.35
C ALA A 42 -12.16 -0.37 6.31
N HIS A 43 -12.76 -1.55 6.18
CA HIS A 43 -12.21 -2.56 5.30
C HIS A 43 -13.32 -3.38 4.62
N PRO A 44 -13.70 -3.04 3.37
CA PRO A 44 -14.61 -3.85 2.56
C PRO A 44 -14.06 -5.25 2.34
N TRP A 45 -14.93 -6.26 2.35
CA TRP A 45 -14.51 -7.65 2.14
C TRP A 45 -13.74 -7.84 0.83
N GLY A 46 -14.17 -7.17 -0.25
CA GLY A 46 -13.50 -7.23 -1.55
C GLY A 46 -12.05 -6.73 -1.55
N PHE A 47 -11.59 -6.03 -0.49
CA PHE A 47 -10.22 -5.50 -0.41
C PHE A 47 -9.21 -6.48 0.21
N MET A 48 -9.63 -7.68 0.62
CA MET A 48 -8.77 -8.68 1.25
C MET A 48 -7.55 -9.06 0.40
N GLY A 49 -7.65 -8.96 -0.93
CA GLY A 49 -6.55 -9.23 -1.87
C GLY A 49 -5.45 -8.17 -1.94
N THR A 50 -5.55 -7.08 -1.17
CA THR A 50 -4.55 -5.99 -1.16
C THR A 50 -3.48 -6.27 -0.11
N PRO A 51 -2.25 -6.69 -0.45
CA PRO A 51 -1.26 -7.11 0.54
C PRO A 51 -0.47 -5.96 1.14
N THR A 52 -0.42 -4.80 0.48
CA THR A 52 0.43 -3.66 0.85
C THR A 52 -0.43 -2.43 1.11
N TRP A 53 -0.24 -1.83 2.28
CA TRP A 53 -1.00 -0.67 2.73
C TRP A 53 -0.09 0.48 3.15
N PHE A 54 -0.53 1.69 2.85
CA PHE A 54 0.11 2.93 3.23
C PHE A 54 -0.83 3.72 4.13
N ILE A 55 -0.46 3.92 5.38
CA ILE A 55 -1.26 4.68 6.35
C ILE A 55 -0.77 6.12 6.38
N SER A 56 -1.65 7.04 6.03
CA SER A 56 -1.32 8.46 5.98
C SER A 56 -1.07 9.06 7.36
N HIS A 57 -1.88 8.72 8.34
CA HIS A 57 -1.80 9.15 9.73
C HIS A 57 -2.70 8.29 10.63
N THR A 58 -2.68 8.55 11.94
CA THR A 58 -3.26 7.65 12.95
C THR A 58 -4.59 8.10 13.54
N HIS A 59 -5.35 9.00 12.90
CA HIS A 59 -6.73 9.18 13.30
C HIS A 59 -7.53 7.89 13.11
N LEU A 60 -8.52 7.66 13.97
CA LEU A 60 -9.25 6.39 13.99
C LEU A 60 -9.97 6.09 12.67
N ASP A 61 -10.47 7.11 12.01
CA ASP A 61 -11.09 6.98 10.68
C ASP A 61 -10.12 6.59 9.56
N HIS A 62 -8.82 6.46 9.87
CA HIS A 62 -7.76 5.96 8.97
C HIS A 62 -7.15 4.63 9.39
N ILE A 63 -7.32 4.19 10.66
CA ILE A 63 -6.65 2.99 11.17
C ILE A 63 -7.57 1.99 11.90
N ALA A 64 -8.82 2.35 12.20
CA ALA A 64 -9.68 1.54 13.09
C ALA A 64 -9.89 0.10 12.60
N ALA A 65 -9.87 -0.15 11.29
CA ALA A 65 -10.05 -1.49 10.73
C ALA A 65 -8.74 -2.29 10.58
N LEU A 66 -7.57 -1.70 10.86
CA LEU A 66 -6.28 -2.38 10.68
C LEU A 66 -6.19 -3.72 11.45
N PRO A 67 -6.52 -3.80 12.76
CA PRO A 67 -6.50 -5.08 13.48
C PRO A 67 -7.45 -6.12 12.89
N VAL A 68 -8.65 -5.69 12.51
CA VAL A 68 -9.66 -6.56 11.90
C VAL A 68 -9.21 -7.09 10.55
N TYR A 69 -8.58 -6.24 9.73
CA TYR A 69 -8.00 -6.64 8.46
C TYR A 69 -6.92 -7.72 8.63
N VAL A 70 -5.99 -7.51 9.56
CA VAL A 70 -4.91 -8.46 9.85
C VAL A 70 -5.48 -9.79 10.37
N ALA A 71 -6.46 -9.75 11.30
CA ALA A 71 -7.13 -10.93 11.81
C ALA A 71 -7.82 -11.74 10.70
N ARG A 72 -8.53 -11.06 9.79
CA ARG A 72 -9.21 -11.71 8.66
C ARG A 72 -8.21 -12.38 7.71
N ARG A 73 -7.07 -11.73 7.38
CA ARG A 73 -6.03 -12.35 6.55
C ARG A 73 -5.49 -13.62 7.18
N ARG A 74 -5.20 -13.60 8.48
CA ARG A 74 -4.80 -14.80 9.24
C ARG A 74 -5.83 -15.91 9.12
N MET A 75 -7.12 -15.60 9.38
CA MET A 75 -8.20 -16.57 9.29
C MET A 75 -8.34 -17.19 7.89
N MET A 76 -8.09 -16.40 6.85
CA MET A 76 -8.11 -16.85 5.47
C MET A 76 -6.80 -17.53 5.03
N LYS A 77 -5.84 -17.72 5.93
CA LYS A 77 -4.50 -18.28 5.65
C LYS A 77 -3.75 -17.53 4.54
N MET A 78 -3.99 -16.22 4.44
CA MET A 78 -3.26 -15.34 3.52
C MET A 78 -1.95 -14.88 4.14
N GLU A 79 -0.97 -14.54 3.29
CA GLU A 79 0.30 -13.98 3.76
C GLU A 79 0.08 -12.71 4.62
N PRO A 80 0.90 -12.51 5.66
CA PRO A 80 0.87 -11.30 6.47
C PRO A 80 1.00 -10.04 5.59
N PRO A 81 0.20 -9.00 5.82
CA PRO A 81 0.29 -7.79 5.03
C PRO A 81 1.52 -6.96 5.42
N THR A 82 2.02 -6.17 4.47
CA THR A 82 2.99 -5.11 4.72
C THR A 82 2.25 -3.78 4.86
N ILE A 83 2.51 -3.07 5.94
CA ILE A 83 1.82 -1.82 6.28
C ILE A 83 2.88 -0.75 6.57
N TYR A 84 2.98 0.21 5.66
CA TYR A 84 3.81 1.40 5.82
C TYR A 84 3.02 2.46 6.59
N MET A 85 3.65 3.09 7.57
CA MET A 85 2.99 4.12 8.38
C MET A 85 4.01 5.10 8.98
N PRO A 86 3.58 6.31 9.42
CA PRO A 86 4.48 7.25 10.04
C PRO A 86 5.33 6.62 11.15
N GLU A 87 6.64 6.79 11.11
CA GLU A 87 7.60 6.20 12.07
C GLU A 87 7.21 6.42 13.53
N SER A 88 6.69 7.63 13.83
CA SER A 88 6.24 8.00 15.18
C SER A 88 5.07 7.17 15.72
N ALA A 89 4.40 6.41 14.86
CA ALA A 89 3.23 5.60 15.22
C ALA A 89 3.56 4.11 15.41
N ILE A 90 4.71 3.65 14.97
CA ILE A 90 5.07 2.21 14.94
C ILE A 90 4.96 1.58 16.32
N GLU A 91 5.69 2.12 17.30
CA GLU A 91 5.72 1.55 18.66
C GLU A 91 4.32 1.41 19.26
N MET A 92 3.51 2.47 19.13
CA MET A 92 2.16 2.46 19.69
C MET A 92 1.24 1.49 18.94
N MET A 93 1.39 1.37 17.61
CA MET A 93 0.62 0.42 16.81
C MET A 93 1.00 -1.03 17.16
N GLU A 94 2.26 -1.34 17.38
CA GLU A 94 2.70 -2.66 17.83
C GLU A 94 2.07 -3.02 19.18
N ARG A 95 2.09 -2.09 20.14
CA ARG A 95 1.44 -2.28 21.45
C ARG A 95 -0.08 -2.49 21.30
N LEU A 96 -0.73 -1.72 20.43
CA LEU A 96 -2.17 -1.86 20.16
C LEU A 96 -2.48 -3.24 19.58
N LEU A 97 -1.72 -3.70 18.60
CA LEU A 97 -1.87 -5.03 18.01
C LEU A 97 -1.62 -6.14 19.03
N GLN A 98 -0.65 -5.97 19.94
CA GLN A 98 -0.43 -6.92 21.06
C GLN A 98 -1.64 -6.98 21.99
N CYS A 99 -2.24 -5.83 22.34
CA CYS A 99 -3.45 -5.78 23.16
C CYS A 99 -4.61 -6.51 22.47
N PHE A 100 -4.85 -6.22 21.19
CA PHE A 100 -5.88 -6.91 20.42
C PHE A 100 -5.60 -8.42 20.28
N SER A 101 -4.35 -8.80 20.07
CA SER A 101 -3.93 -10.21 20.00
C SER A 101 -4.28 -10.98 21.29
N ARG A 102 -4.08 -10.33 22.46
CA ARG A 102 -4.45 -10.92 23.76
C ARG A 102 -5.97 -11.03 23.93
N LEU A 103 -6.73 -10.00 23.53
CA LEU A 103 -8.20 -10.00 23.60
C LEU A 103 -8.81 -11.03 22.63
N ASP A 104 -8.31 -11.11 21.41
CA ASP A 104 -8.77 -12.05 20.36
C ASP A 104 -8.24 -13.47 20.57
N GLN A 105 -7.34 -13.68 21.56
CA GLN A 105 -6.63 -14.94 21.80
C GLN A 105 -5.98 -15.51 20.53
N GLY A 106 -5.54 -14.63 19.65
CA GLY A 106 -5.00 -14.97 18.35
C GLY A 106 -3.93 -14.00 17.86
N ARG A 107 -2.95 -14.50 17.14
CA ARG A 107 -1.88 -13.66 16.57
C ARG A 107 -2.44 -12.70 15.52
N LEU A 108 -1.87 -11.50 15.44
CA LEU A 108 -2.14 -10.50 14.40
C LEU A 108 -0.87 -10.26 13.57
N PRO A 109 -0.46 -11.22 12.71
CA PRO A 109 0.78 -11.13 11.96
C PRO A 109 0.68 -10.07 10.87
N CYS A 110 1.52 -9.05 10.93
CA CYS A 110 1.73 -8.07 9.87
C CYS A 110 3.16 -7.54 9.95
N LYS A 111 3.63 -6.96 8.86
CA LYS A 111 4.92 -6.27 8.80
C LYS A 111 4.65 -4.78 8.84
N LEU A 112 4.92 -4.13 9.97
CA LEU A 112 4.89 -2.67 10.10
C LEU A 112 6.23 -2.09 9.64
N ILE A 113 6.18 -1.14 8.71
CA ILE A 113 7.37 -0.47 8.16
C ILE A 113 7.26 1.02 8.48
N PRO A 114 8.21 1.58 9.25
CA PRO A 114 8.26 3.01 9.48
C PRO A 114 8.55 3.77 8.19
N VAL A 115 7.89 4.93 8.04
CA VAL A 115 8.19 5.88 6.97
C VAL A 115 8.27 7.30 7.52
N ALA A 116 9.20 8.06 6.96
CA ALA A 116 9.37 9.49 7.19
C ALA A 116 9.11 10.28 5.89
N ALA A 117 8.96 11.59 6.02
CA ALA A 117 8.86 12.45 4.84
C ALA A 117 10.20 12.49 4.11
N GLY A 118 10.18 12.34 2.79
CA GLY A 118 11.36 12.29 1.92
C GLY A 118 11.84 10.88 1.62
N ASP A 119 11.24 9.84 2.20
CA ASP A 119 11.60 8.46 1.89
C ASP A 119 11.20 8.07 0.47
N GLU A 120 12.02 7.24 -0.14
CA GLU A 120 11.72 6.52 -1.39
C GLU A 120 11.65 5.02 -1.10
N ILE A 121 10.51 4.43 -1.42
CA ILE A 121 10.20 3.02 -1.15
C ILE A 121 10.12 2.29 -2.48
N GLU A 122 11.08 1.44 -2.77
CA GLU A 122 11.08 0.61 -3.95
C GLU A 122 10.27 -0.66 -3.71
N LEU A 123 9.08 -0.75 -4.29
CA LEU A 123 8.19 -1.91 -4.18
C LEU A 123 8.53 -2.98 -5.23
N SER A 124 9.01 -2.54 -6.39
CA SER A 124 9.53 -3.38 -7.47
C SER A 124 10.40 -2.55 -8.42
N ARG A 125 11.04 -3.20 -9.42
CA ARG A 125 11.80 -2.47 -10.45
C ARG A 125 11.01 -1.34 -11.12
N GLU A 126 9.68 -1.49 -11.23
CA GLU A 126 8.80 -0.55 -11.94
C GLU A 126 7.98 0.33 -11.01
N LEU A 127 7.87 0.00 -9.74
CA LEU A 127 6.95 0.67 -8.82
C LEU A 127 7.69 1.23 -7.62
N VAL A 128 7.63 2.55 -7.48
CA VAL A 128 8.27 3.31 -6.41
C VAL A 128 7.25 4.20 -5.74
N VAL A 129 7.33 4.33 -4.44
CA VAL A 129 6.52 5.27 -3.65
C VAL A 129 7.42 6.27 -2.97
N THR A 130 7.18 7.55 -3.21
CA THR A 130 7.83 8.63 -2.48
C THR A 130 6.90 9.22 -1.44
N THR A 131 7.47 9.75 -0.38
CA THR A 131 6.74 10.30 0.76
C THR A 131 6.97 11.79 0.91
N ALA A 132 5.97 12.51 1.41
CA ALA A 132 6.06 13.94 1.68
C ALA A 132 5.42 14.28 3.02
N ALA A 133 5.96 15.30 3.70
CA ALA A 133 5.35 15.84 4.91
C ALA A 133 4.00 16.49 4.59
N MET A 134 2.99 16.19 5.39
CA MET A 134 1.67 16.80 5.27
C MET A 134 1.36 17.63 6.51
N LYS A 135 0.79 18.83 6.31
CA LYS A 135 0.35 19.65 7.42
C LYS A 135 -0.95 19.11 8.02
N HIS A 136 -0.87 18.57 9.21
CA HIS A 136 -2.01 18.02 9.94
C HIS A 136 -1.80 18.10 11.45
N ARG A 137 -2.85 17.84 12.25
CA ARG A 137 -2.77 17.87 13.72
C ARG A 137 -1.85 16.79 14.29
N VAL A 138 -1.87 15.60 13.68
CA VAL A 138 -0.97 14.49 14.00
C VAL A 138 0.08 14.33 12.90
N LYS A 139 1.19 13.67 13.18
CA LYS A 139 2.22 13.35 12.19
C LYS A 139 1.56 12.63 11.00
N SER A 140 1.68 13.24 9.82
CA SER A 140 1.03 12.78 8.60
C SER A 140 2.01 12.74 7.44
N VAL A 141 1.89 11.70 6.61
CA VAL A 141 2.71 11.47 5.42
C VAL A 141 1.79 11.35 4.21
N GLY A 142 2.09 12.11 3.17
CA GLY A 142 1.51 11.94 1.84
C GLY A 142 2.32 10.95 1.04
N TYR A 143 1.68 10.21 0.15
CA TYR A 143 2.31 9.20 -0.70
C TYR A 143 2.09 9.52 -2.16
N CYS A 144 3.15 9.42 -2.98
CA CYS A 144 3.08 9.53 -4.42
C CYS A 144 3.60 8.23 -5.03
N VAL A 145 2.79 7.58 -5.87
CA VAL A 145 3.16 6.32 -6.51
C VAL A 145 3.66 6.60 -7.91
N TRP A 146 4.85 6.14 -8.21
CA TRP A 146 5.52 6.30 -9.49
C TRP A 146 5.66 4.96 -10.19
N ARG A 147 5.32 4.94 -11.50
CA ARG A 147 5.64 3.82 -12.37
C ARG A 147 6.86 4.20 -13.22
N ARG A 148 8.00 3.57 -12.91
CA ARG A 148 9.20 3.68 -13.74
C ARG A 148 8.93 2.98 -15.08
N ARG A 149 9.21 3.68 -16.17
CA ARG A 149 9.18 3.10 -17.52
C ARG A 149 10.60 3.07 -18.03
N SER A 150 11.14 1.88 -18.20
CA SER A 150 12.41 1.69 -18.90
C SER A 150 12.18 1.92 -20.39
N LYS A 151 12.92 2.84 -20.98
CA LYS A 151 12.93 3.07 -22.43
C LYS A 151 14.25 2.57 -22.97
N LEU A 152 14.20 1.93 -24.16
CA LEU A 152 15.40 1.56 -24.88
C LEU A 152 16.27 2.81 -25.09
N LYS A 153 17.57 2.71 -24.82
CA LYS A 153 18.53 3.77 -25.14
C LYS A 153 18.50 4.04 -26.63
N SER A 154 18.76 5.29 -27.02
CA SER A 154 18.65 5.74 -28.42
C SER A 154 19.49 4.91 -29.37
N GLU A 155 20.64 4.43 -28.92
CA GLU A 155 21.60 3.62 -29.68
C GLU A 155 21.07 2.22 -30.03
N TYR A 156 20.04 1.72 -29.33
CA TYR A 156 19.45 0.38 -29.58
C TYR A 156 18.06 0.44 -30.24
N ARG A 157 17.59 1.62 -30.67
CA ARG A 157 16.24 1.77 -31.23
C ARG A 157 15.99 0.97 -32.50
N ASP A 158 17.04 0.79 -33.30
CA ASP A 158 16.98 0.09 -34.57
C ASP A 158 17.29 -1.40 -34.46
N HIS A 159 17.54 -1.91 -33.24
CA HIS A 159 17.79 -3.32 -32.99
C HIS A 159 16.48 -4.10 -32.93
N THR A 160 16.53 -5.34 -33.44
CA THR A 160 15.38 -6.27 -33.33
C THR A 160 15.20 -6.75 -31.88
N GLY A 161 14.02 -7.27 -31.56
CA GLY A 161 13.76 -7.82 -30.21
C GLY A 161 14.75 -8.90 -29.79
N ASP A 162 15.18 -9.75 -30.71
CA ASP A 162 16.17 -10.82 -30.45
C ASP A 162 17.56 -10.24 -30.15
N GLN A 163 18.02 -9.25 -30.93
CA GLN A 163 19.27 -8.55 -30.64
C GLN A 163 19.27 -7.86 -29.28
N ILE A 164 18.16 -7.23 -28.90
CA ILE A 164 18.01 -6.60 -27.57
C ILE A 164 18.06 -7.66 -26.45
N ARG A 165 17.41 -8.82 -26.68
CA ARG A 165 17.46 -9.94 -25.72
C ARG A 165 18.90 -10.43 -25.52
N ASP A 166 19.63 -10.64 -26.61
CA ASP A 166 21.00 -11.15 -26.58
C ASP A 166 21.96 -10.17 -25.88
N LEU A 167 21.80 -8.87 -26.14
CA LEU A 167 22.52 -7.80 -25.42
C LEU A 167 22.24 -7.82 -23.92
N ARG A 168 20.99 -8.00 -23.51
CA ARG A 168 20.64 -8.13 -22.08
C ARG A 168 21.25 -9.38 -21.44
N LEU A 169 21.24 -10.51 -22.15
CA LEU A 169 21.83 -11.75 -21.67
C LEU A 169 23.36 -11.64 -21.53
N SER A 170 24.01 -10.82 -22.37
CA SER A 170 25.45 -10.52 -22.25
C SER A 170 25.77 -9.46 -21.18
N GLY A 171 24.77 -8.98 -20.42
CA GLY A 171 24.97 -8.02 -19.33
C GLY A 171 25.01 -6.54 -19.76
N VAL A 172 24.68 -6.25 -21.03
CA VAL A 172 24.62 -4.87 -21.54
C VAL A 172 23.35 -4.20 -21.04
N ASP A 173 23.49 -3.03 -20.41
CA ASP A 173 22.35 -2.19 -20.02
C ASP A 173 21.81 -1.44 -21.26
N VAL A 174 20.70 -1.93 -21.80
CA VAL A 174 20.04 -1.39 -23.01
C VAL A 174 18.93 -0.37 -22.71
N SER A 175 18.66 -0.04 -21.43
CA SER A 175 17.54 0.81 -21.05
C SER A 175 17.79 1.64 -19.79
#